data_9b1409e91c9584d49566be86683da4b2
#
_entry.id   9b1409e91c9584d49566be86683da4b2
#
_cell.length_a   1.000
_cell.length_b   1.000
_cell.length_c   1.000
_cell.angle_alpha   90.00
_cell.angle_beta   90.00
_cell.angle_gamma   90.00
#
_symmetry.space_group_name_H-M   'P 1'
#
loop_
_entity.id
_entity.type
_entity.pdbx_description
1 polymer ?
#
loop_
_entity_poly.entity_id
_entity_poly.type
_entity_poly.pdbx_seq_one_letter_code
_entity_poly.pdbx_strand_id
1 'polypeptide(L)'
;GHIELGESFVQSAIRDVKKKTGLDVEQLELCGTKQFITSDNCRHIVFLYKTNVFNGEINEESKWIPLSNIEDYKLVSGLSDVLEVFSGTKFNELYYNAQYQLKKY
;
A
#
# COMPACT_ATOMS: atom_id res chain seq x y z
N GLY A 1 8.67 1.70 -0.53
CA GLY A 1 10.10 1.98 -0.35
C GLY A 1 10.69 1.31 0.87
N HIS A 2 11.97 1.37 0.96
CA HIS A 2 12.69 0.80 2.11
C HIS A 2 12.62 1.73 3.31
N ILE A 3 12.49 1.14 4.49
CA ILE A 3 12.51 1.87 5.75
C ILE A 3 13.95 2.14 6.13
N GLU A 4 14.29 3.40 6.43
CA GLU A 4 15.63 3.80 6.81
C GLU A 4 15.84 3.66 8.30
N LEU A 5 17.12 3.52 8.70
CA LEU A 5 17.49 3.46 10.11
C LEU A 5 17.02 4.71 10.86
N GLY A 6 16.44 4.50 12.03
CA GLY A 6 15.92 5.60 12.84
C GLY A 6 14.55 6.12 12.42
N GLU A 7 13.95 5.51 11.42
CA GLU A 7 12.67 5.90 10.86
C GLU A 7 11.58 4.91 11.30
N SER A 8 10.40 5.40 11.71
CA SER A 8 9.26 4.54 11.98
C SER A 8 8.60 4.09 10.67
N PHE A 9 7.73 3.07 10.74
CA PHE A 9 6.96 2.63 9.57
C PHE A 9 6.09 3.78 9.03
N VAL A 10 5.48 4.57 9.91
CA VAL A 10 4.65 5.71 9.53
C VAL A 10 5.49 6.79 8.85
N GLN A 11 6.64 7.14 9.41
CA GLN A 11 7.56 8.13 8.82
C GLN A 11 8.01 7.69 7.43
N SER A 12 8.34 6.41 7.26
CA SER A 12 8.73 5.85 5.97
C SER A 12 7.60 5.99 4.94
N ALA A 13 6.37 5.68 5.34
CA ALA A 13 5.21 5.79 4.46
C ALA A 13 4.96 7.24 4.04
N ILE A 14 5.03 8.19 4.97
CA ILE A 14 4.84 9.61 4.69
C ILE A 14 5.90 10.11 3.69
N ARG A 15 7.15 9.75 3.92
CA ARG A 15 8.25 10.12 3.03
C ARG A 15 8.06 9.55 1.63
N ASP A 16 7.68 8.29 1.54
CA ASP A 16 7.51 7.60 0.27
C ASP A 16 6.35 8.19 -0.55
N VAL A 17 5.23 8.50 0.08
CA VAL A 17 4.09 9.15 -0.59
C VAL A 17 4.49 10.54 -1.10
N LYS A 18 5.21 11.32 -0.30
CA LYS A 18 5.69 12.64 -0.71
C LYS A 18 6.58 12.54 -1.95
N LYS A 19 7.50 11.59 -1.95
CA LYS A 19 8.41 11.39 -3.07
C LYS A 19 7.68 10.98 -4.35
N LYS A 20 6.69 10.10 -4.23
CA LYS A 20 6.00 9.52 -5.38
C LYS A 20 4.85 10.38 -5.91
N THR A 21 4.16 11.08 -5.04
CA THR A 21 2.94 11.81 -5.42
C THR A 21 3.00 13.31 -5.20
N GLY A 22 3.89 13.79 -4.36
CA GLY A 22 3.97 15.20 -3.97
C GLY A 22 3.08 15.57 -2.79
N LEU A 23 2.27 14.64 -2.27
CA LEU A 23 1.36 14.93 -1.18
C LEU A 23 2.01 14.79 0.20
N ASP A 24 1.63 15.69 1.11
CA ASP A 24 1.93 15.60 2.52
C ASP A 24 0.76 14.93 3.23
N VAL A 25 0.96 13.71 3.72
CA VAL A 25 -0.10 12.94 4.37
C VAL A 25 0.13 12.86 5.87
N GLU A 26 -0.97 12.81 6.62
CA GLU A 26 -0.98 12.77 8.08
C GLU A 26 -2.02 11.78 8.57
N GLN A 27 -1.92 11.40 9.85
CA GLN A 27 -2.89 10.54 10.53
C GLN A 27 -3.14 9.23 9.77
N LEU A 28 -2.05 8.53 9.46
CA LEU A 28 -2.13 7.26 8.75
C LEU A 28 -2.76 6.18 9.64
N GLU A 29 -3.71 5.43 9.07
CA GLU A 29 -4.32 4.28 9.73
C GLU A 29 -3.77 3.00 9.12
N LEU A 30 -3.22 2.13 9.95
CA LEU A 30 -2.74 0.83 9.51
C LEU A 30 -3.93 -0.09 9.24
N CYS A 31 -4.08 -0.51 8.00
CA CYS A 31 -5.18 -1.37 7.56
C CYS A 31 -4.80 -2.83 7.53
N GLY A 32 -3.55 -3.14 7.23
CA GLY A 32 -3.10 -4.50 7.15
C GLY A 32 -1.69 -4.63 6.59
N THR A 33 -1.32 -5.84 6.29
CA THR A 33 0.00 -6.17 5.76
C THR A 33 -0.13 -7.09 4.55
N LYS A 34 0.87 -7.00 3.68
CA LYS A 34 1.06 -7.91 2.55
C LYS A 34 2.48 -8.45 2.64
N GLN A 35 2.64 -9.76 2.52
CA GLN A 35 3.97 -10.34 2.54
C GLN A 35 4.15 -11.36 1.42
N PHE A 36 5.36 -11.40 0.88
CA PHE A 36 5.71 -12.31 -0.19
C PHE A 36 7.21 -12.64 -0.12
N ILE A 37 7.60 -13.70 -0.81
CA ILE A 37 8.99 -14.14 -0.88
C ILE A 37 9.49 -13.91 -2.30
N THR A 38 10.61 -13.23 -2.43
CA THR A 38 11.22 -12.95 -3.74
C THR A 38 12.05 -14.13 -4.25
N SER A 39 12.48 -14.06 -5.51
CA SER A 39 13.26 -15.12 -6.14
C SER A 39 14.62 -15.37 -5.46
N ASP A 40 15.15 -14.37 -4.75
CA ASP A 40 16.38 -14.51 -3.96
C ASP A 40 16.13 -15.00 -2.53
N ASN A 41 14.93 -15.52 -2.28
CA ASN A 41 14.50 -16.10 -1.01
C ASN A 41 14.45 -15.08 0.14
N CYS A 42 14.19 -13.81 -0.18
CA CYS A 42 14.01 -12.75 0.81
C CYS A 42 12.52 -12.53 1.06
N ARG A 43 12.15 -12.38 2.33
CA ARG A 43 10.78 -12.03 2.70
C ARG A 43 10.61 -10.52 2.64
N HIS A 44 9.60 -10.08 1.90
CA HIS A 44 9.21 -8.67 1.86
C HIS A 44 7.90 -8.51 2.61
N ILE A 45 7.84 -7.50 3.46
CA ILE A 45 6.65 -7.15 4.23
C ILE A 45 6.26 -5.73 3.87
N VAL A 46 5.02 -5.55 3.43
CA VAL A 46 4.47 -4.26 3.05
C VAL A 46 3.37 -3.91 4.05
N PHE A 47 3.48 -2.74 4.68
CA PHE A 47 2.45 -2.22 5.57
C PHE A 47 1.49 -1.37 4.75
N LEU A 48 0.19 -1.62 4.89
CA LEU A 48 -0.85 -0.97 4.11
C LEU A 48 -1.55 0.08 4.97
N TYR A 49 -1.36 1.35 4.62
CA TYR A 49 -1.94 2.48 5.32
C TYR A 49 -2.94 3.22 4.46
N LYS A 50 -3.93 3.83 5.12
CA LYS A 50 -4.84 4.77 4.46
C LYS A 50 -4.94 6.05 5.27
N THR A 51 -5.32 7.14 4.62
CA THR A 51 -5.60 8.41 5.28
C THR A 51 -6.53 9.23 4.41
N ASN A 52 -7.28 10.13 5.05
CA ASN A 52 -8.01 11.19 4.36
C ASN A 52 -7.53 12.59 4.81
N VAL A 53 -6.40 12.63 5.53
CA VAL A 53 -5.78 13.89 5.97
C VAL A 53 -4.52 14.12 5.16
N PHE A 54 -4.59 15.05 4.22
CA PHE A 54 -3.47 15.35 3.34
C PHE A 54 -3.51 16.78 2.87
N ASN A 55 -2.35 17.29 2.45
CA ASN A 55 -2.16 18.64 1.91
C ASN A 55 -1.32 18.59 0.64
N GLY A 56 -1.41 19.65 -0.16
CA GLY A 56 -0.63 19.78 -1.37
C GLY A 56 -1.38 19.29 -2.59
N GLU A 57 -0.68 19.29 -3.72
CA GLU A 57 -1.22 18.86 -5.00
C GLU A 57 -0.41 17.67 -5.52
N ILE A 58 -1.08 16.75 -6.19
CA ILE A 58 -0.40 15.61 -6.80
C ILE A 58 0.47 16.09 -7.97
N ASN A 59 1.60 15.40 -8.18
CA ASN A 59 2.49 15.69 -9.30
C ASN A 59 1.87 15.20 -10.62
N GLU A 60 2.56 15.49 -11.74
CA GLU A 60 2.08 15.15 -13.08
C GLU A 60 1.99 13.65 -13.34
N GLU A 61 2.76 12.86 -12.61
CA GLU A 61 2.80 11.40 -12.78
C GLU A 61 1.70 10.68 -12.01
N SER A 62 0.99 11.39 -11.13
CA SER A 62 -0.05 10.84 -10.26
C SER A 62 -1.43 11.29 -10.72
N LYS A 63 -2.44 10.50 -10.38
CA LYS A 63 -3.81 10.79 -10.77
C LYS A 63 -4.76 10.34 -9.66
N TRP A 64 -5.73 11.21 -9.34
CA TRP A 64 -6.84 10.85 -8.47
C TRP A 64 -7.83 9.97 -9.23
N ILE A 65 -8.19 8.82 -8.66
CA ILE A 65 -9.16 7.90 -9.25
C ILE A 65 -10.26 7.65 -8.22
N PRO A 66 -11.52 7.97 -8.52
CA PRO A 66 -12.63 7.60 -7.64
C PRO A 66 -12.71 6.08 -7.50
N LEU A 67 -12.96 5.60 -6.29
CA LEU A 67 -13.08 4.15 -6.04
C LEU A 67 -14.20 3.52 -6.89
N SER A 68 -15.28 4.28 -7.15
CA SER A 68 -16.36 3.81 -7.98
C SER A 68 -15.96 3.52 -9.42
N ASN A 69 -14.86 4.13 -9.89
CA ASN A 69 -14.39 3.99 -11.27
C ASN A 69 -13.13 3.13 -11.38
N ILE A 70 -12.64 2.57 -10.28
CA ILE A 70 -11.34 1.89 -10.27
C ILE A 70 -11.31 0.67 -11.18
N GLU A 71 -12.43 0.02 -11.40
CA GLU A 71 -12.54 -1.15 -12.28
C GLU A 71 -12.31 -0.80 -13.75
N ASP A 72 -12.52 0.47 -14.13
CA ASP A 72 -12.31 0.96 -15.49
C ASP A 72 -10.82 1.11 -15.84
N TYR A 73 -9.94 0.97 -14.85
CA TYR A 73 -8.51 1.14 -15.02
C TYR A 73 -7.80 -0.21 -14.99
N LYS A 74 -6.74 -0.31 -15.80
CA LYS A 74 -5.89 -1.50 -15.80
C LYS A 74 -5.03 -1.50 -14.55
N LEU A 75 -5.40 -2.33 -13.58
CA LEU A 75 -4.70 -2.41 -12.31
C LEU A 75 -3.53 -3.38 -12.38
N VAL A 76 -2.50 -3.11 -11.58
CA VAL A 76 -1.40 -4.06 -11.40
C VAL A 76 -1.93 -5.32 -10.71
N SER A 77 -1.26 -6.45 -10.97
CA SER A 77 -1.64 -7.74 -10.39
C SER A 77 -1.66 -7.66 -8.85
N GLY A 78 -2.73 -8.14 -8.25
CA GLY A 78 -2.88 -8.17 -6.79
C GLY A 78 -3.42 -6.90 -6.16
N LEU A 79 -3.61 -5.82 -6.93
CA LEU A 79 -4.11 -4.57 -6.36
C LEU A 79 -5.56 -4.70 -5.85
N SER A 80 -6.38 -5.50 -6.51
CA SER A 80 -7.75 -5.74 -6.06
C SER A 80 -7.81 -6.34 -4.66
N ASP A 81 -6.89 -7.23 -4.33
CA ASP A 81 -6.80 -7.82 -2.98
C ASP A 81 -6.35 -6.78 -1.95
N VAL A 82 -5.42 -5.90 -2.31
CA VAL A 82 -4.99 -4.80 -1.46
C VAL A 82 -6.15 -3.85 -1.17
N LEU A 83 -6.95 -3.54 -2.18
CA LEU A 83 -8.13 -2.67 -2.01
C LEU A 83 -9.16 -3.28 -1.07
N GLU A 84 -9.32 -4.61 -1.07
CA GLU A 84 -10.19 -5.28 -0.11
C GLU A 84 -9.70 -5.11 1.33
N VAL A 85 -8.38 -5.13 1.55
CA VAL A 85 -7.81 -4.86 2.88
C VAL A 85 -8.14 -3.44 3.31
N PHE A 86 -8.04 -2.47 2.43
CA PHE A 86 -8.37 -1.08 2.74
C PHE A 86 -9.85 -0.88 3.06
N SER A 87 -10.73 -1.72 2.55
CA SER A 87 -12.16 -1.65 2.89
C SER A 87 -12.43 -2.06 4.34
N GLY A 88 -11.52 -2.79 4.98
CA GLY A 88 -11.57 -3.14 6.40
C GLY A 88 -12.64 -4.13 6.80
N THR A 89 -13.19 -4.90 5.85
CA THR A 89 -14.38 -5.68 6.13
C THR A 89 -14.14 -7.10 6.60
N LYS A 90 -13.09 -7.78 6.17
CA LYS A 90 -12.97 -9.22 6.42
C LYS A 90 -11.59 -9.71 6.83
N PHE A 91 -10.53 -9.10 6.34
CA PHE A 91 -9.17 -9.55 6.61
C PHE A 91 -8.20 -8.37 6.54
N ASN A 92 -7.05 -8.54 7.16
CA ASN A 92 -6.01 -7.51 7.20
C ASN A 92 -4.62 -8.05 6.92
N GLU A 93 -4.53 -9.30 6.48
CA GLU A 93 -3.24 -9.86 6.08
C GLU A 93 -3.38 -10.59 4.74
N LEU A 94 -2.49 -10.24 3.80
CA LEU A 94 -2.34 -10.94 2.54
C LEU A 94 -1.00 -11.70 2.57
N TYR A 95 -1.06 -13.02 2.52
CA TYR A 95 0.13 -13.85 2.56
C TYR A 95 0.29 -14.61 1.25
N TYR A 96 1.40 -14.35 0.55
CA TYR A 96 1.79 -15.10 -0.63
C TYR A 96 2.90 -16.07 -0.26
N ASN A 97 2.65 -17.36 -0.44
CA ASN A 97 3.65 -18.39 -0.13
C ASN A 97 4.70 -18.49 -1.25
N ALA A 98 5.64 -19.43 -1.10
CA ALA A 98 6.73 -19.60 -2.08
C ALA A 98 6.23 -20.00 -3.48
N GLN A 99 5.02 -20.51 -3.60
CA GLN A 99 4.39 -20.85 -4.88
C GLN A 99 3.45 -19.75 -5.37
N TYR A 100 3.49 -18.56 -4.76
CA TYR A 100 2.62 -17.41 -5.07
C TYR A 100 1.13 -17.70 -4.89
N GLN A 101 0.79 -18.62 -4.00
CA GLN A 101 -0.60 -18.85 -3.61
C GLN A 101 -0.97 -17.88 -2.51
N LEU A 102 -2.09 -17.19 -2.70
CA LEU A 102 -2.57 -16.16 -1.77
C LEU A 102 -3.44 -16.78 -0.68
N LYS A 103 -3.16 -16.42 0.56
CA LYS A 103 -4.05 -16.68 1.70
C LYS A 103 -4.38 -15.35 2.37
N LYS A 104 -5.64 -15.20 2.76
CA LYS A 104 -6.17 -13.98 3.38
C LYS A 104 -6.57 -14.29 4.82
N TYR A 105 -6.14 -13.44 5.74
CA TYR A 105 -6.43 -13.60 7.17
C TYR A 105 -7.09 -12.38 7.76
#